data_445a5dfa8b3ac8b9aff56c67d852f918
#
_entry.id   445a5dfa8b3ac8b9aff56c67d852f918
#
_cell.length_a   1.000
_cell.length_b   1.000
_cell.length_c   1.000
_cell.angle_alpha   90.00
_cell.angle_beta   90.00
_cell.angle_gamma   90.00
#
_symmetry.space_group_name_H-M   'P 1'
#
loop_
_entity.id
_entity.type
_entity.pdbx_description
1 polymer ?
#
loop_
_entity_poly.entity_id
_entity_poly.type
_entity_poly.pdbx_seq_one_letter_code
_entity_poly.pdbx_strand_id
1 'polypeptide(L)'
;LRGLVFNANYTRTNSEVKYPRTVIEQNIIFEPSFQVITSNIDTFYVDRLLDQPKDIINLSLGYDYKGFSGRLSMMYISDVFKTTNFWPELRESTDAYERYDLSLKQKLPVKGLELFLNVSNLNEAIDVNRLRGFNRADPDFTTEIYDEITSSSLEASAGDRLDMVPRNARAKSLEQHY
;
A
#
# COMPACT_ATOMS: atom_id res chain seq x y z
N LEU A 1 -11.86 -0.20 -35.22
CA LEU A 1 -11.93 -0.06 -33.74
C LEU A 1 -12.53 1.32 -33.40
N ARG A 2 -13.82 1.54 -33.70
CA ARG A 2 -14.51 2.79 -33.30
C ARG A 2 -14.94 2.66 -31.84
N GLY A 3 -14.53 3.63 -30.99
CA GLY A 3 -14.97 3.72 -29.60
C GLY A 3 -14.02 3.09 -28.56
N LEU A 4 -12.93 2.46 -28.97
CA LEU A 4 -11.91 1.96 -28.01
C LEU A 4 -11.04 3.13 -27.53
N VAL A 5 -10.87 3.22 -26.23
CA VAL A 5 -10.00 4.19 -25.54
C VAL A 5 -9.02 3.44 -24.66
N PHE A 6 -7.74 3.73 -24.80
CA PHE A 6 -6.70 3.18 -23.94
C PHE A 6 -5.90 4.32 -23.34
N ASN A 7 -5.69 4.26 -22.04
CA ASN A 7 -4.84 5.20 -21.32
C ASN A 7 -3.86 4.41 -20.44
N ALA A 8 -2.61 4.81 -20.46
CA ALA A 8 -1.56 4.22 -19.64
C ALA A 8 -0.67 5.33 -19.09
N ASN A 9 -0.38 5.26 -17.80
CA ASN A 9 0.56 6.13 -17.11
C ASN A 9 1.48 5.27 -16.24
N TYR A 10 2.77 5.53 -16.34
CA TYR A 10 3.79 4.90 -15.52
C TYR A 10 4.69 5.97 -14.93
N THR A 11 4.85 5.93 -13.63
CA THR A 11 5.76 6.80 -12.88
C THR A 11 6.77 5.95 -12.13
N ARG A 12 8.04 6.27 -12.30
CA ARG A 12 9.13 5.67 -11.52
C ARG A 12 9.87 6.75 -10.77
N THR A 13 10.06 6.51 -9.47
CA THR A 13 10.78 7.40 -8.58
C THR A 13 11.94 6.65 -7.93
N ASN A 14 13.12 7.24 -7.95
CA ASN A 14 14.29 6.72 -7.26
C ASN A 14 14.79 7.79 -6.29
N SER A 15 14.91 7.42 -5.02
CA SER A 15 15.34 8.32 -3.97
C SER A 15 16.31 7.63 -3.02
N GLU A 16 17.25 8.40 -2.48
CA GLU A 16 18.17 7.98 -1.44
C GLU A 16 18.20 9.04 -0.34
N VAL A 17 18.00 8.60 0.91
CA VAL A 17 18.02 9.46 2.11
C VAL A 17 18.94 8.84 3.13
N LYS A 18 19.75 9.68 3.78
CA LYS A 18 20.58 9.29 4.91
C LYS A 18 19.79 9.48 6.20
N TYR A 19 19.47 8.35 6.85
CA TYR A 19 18.78 8.35 8.12
C TYR A 19 19.81 8.26 9.27
N PRO A 20 19.75 9.14 10.28
CA PRO A 20 20.66 9.08 11.41
C PRO A 20 20.43 7.81 12.23
N ARG A 21 21.51 7.26 12.74
CA ARG A 21 21.50 6.08 13.61
C ARG A 21 22.62 6.21 14.63
N THR A 22 22.33 5.90 15.89
CA THR A 22 23.35 5.79 16.94
C THR A 22 23.63 4.32 17.21
N VAL A 23 24.89 3.92 17.16
CA VAL A 23 25.35 2.57 17.50
C VAL A 23 26.05 2.63 18.84
N ILE A 24 25.72 1.68 19.71
CA ILE A 24 26.37 1.54 21.02
C ILE A 24 27.51 0.54 20.89
N GLU A 25 28.74 1.01 21.02
CA GLU A 25 29.90 0.13 21.13
C GLU A 25 30.23 -0.10 22.60
N GLN A 26 30.43 -1.38 22.95
CA GLN A 26 30.87 -1.78 24.27
C GLN A 26 32.28 -2.38 24.15
N ASN A 27 33.23 -1.74 24.83
CA ASN A 27 34.59 -2.22 24.93
C ASN A 27 34.79 -2.82 26.33
N ILE A 28 35.07 -4.13 26.37
CA ILE A 28 35.26 -4.85 27.62
C ILE A 28 36.76 -5.01 27.86
N ILE A 29 37.26 -4.42 28.95
CA ILE A 29 38.66 -4.49 29.38
C ILE A 29 38.73 -5.36 30.64
N PHE A 30 39.61 -6.36 30.61
CA PHE A 30 39.76 -7.33 31.71
C PHE A 30 40.93 -7.01 32.66
N GLU A 31 41.91 -6.20 32.18
CA GLU A 31 43.10 -5.85 33.01
C GLU A 31 43.28 -4.34 33.08
N PRO A 32 43.65 -3.78 34.23
CA PRO A 32 43.89 -4.41 35.54
C PRO A 32 42.64 -4.73 36.34
N SER A 33 41.49 -4.31 35.87
CA SER A 33 40.17 -4.61 36.45
C SER A 33 39.12 -4.72 35.34
N PHE A 34 38.07 -5.50 35.60
CA PHE A 34 36.93 -5.60 34.67
C PHE A 34 36.25 -4.23 34.50
N GLN A 35 36.28 -3.70 33.31
CA GLN A 35 35.62 -2.44 32.94
C GLN A 35 34.85 -2.60 31.65
N VAL A 36 33.64 -2.08 31.63
CA VAL A 36 32.83 -1.97 30.41
C VAL A 36 32.76 -0.49 30.06
N ILE A 37 33.42 -0.12 28.96
CA ILE A 37 33.38 1.24 28.44
C ILE A 37 32.34 1.24 27.33
N THR A 38 31.25 2.01 27.51
CA THR A 38 30.19 2.18 26.52
C THR A 38 30.37 3.51 25.81
N SER A 39 30.46 3.49 24.50
CA SER A 39 30.53 4.69 23.67
C SER A 39 29.38 4.69 22.67
N ASN A 40 28.74 5.86 22.50
CA ASN A 40 27.74 6.08 21.49
C ASN A 40 28.39 6.64 20.22
N ILE A 41 28.25 5.95 19.11
CA ILE A 41 28.77 6.38 17.82
C ILE A 41 27.60 6.77 16.93
N ASP A 42 27.52 8.04 16.58
CA ASP A 42 26.54 8.54 15.64
C ASP A 42 26.97 8.18 14.22
N THR A 43 26.11 7.48 13.53
CA THR A 43 26.28 7.03 12.15
C THR A 43 25.00 7.26 11.36
N PHE A 44 24.93 6.78 10.13
CA PHE A 44 23.74 6.84 9.32
C PHE A 44 23.60 5.56 8.51
N TYR A 45 22.39 5.29 8.05
CA TYR A 45 22.12 4.30 7.01
C TYR A 45 21.42 4.99 5.84
N VAL A 46 21.55 4.40 4.66
CA VAL A 46 20.92 4.89 3.44
C VAL A 46 19.74 4.01 3.10
N ASP A 47 18.60 4.62 2.84
CA ASP A 47 17.39 3.93 2.40
C ASP A 47 16.55 4.86 1.52
N ARG A 48 15.43 4.33 1.00
CA ARG A 48 14.45 5.10 0.22
C ARG A 48 13.81 6.20 1.08
N LEU A 49 13.26 7.21 0.43
CA LEU A 49 12.41 8.19 1.09
C LEU A 49 11.15 7.51 1.63
N LEU A 50 10.73 7.92 2.83
CA LEU A 50 9.48 7.48 3.45
C LEU A 50 8.27 7.87 2.59
N ASP A 51 7.22 7.05 2.63
CA ASP A 51 5.95 7.27 1.94
C ASP A 51 6.05 7.44 0.42
N GLN A 52 7.17 7.03 -0.17
CA GLN A 52 7.40 7.14 -1.60
C GLN A 52 7.42 5.75 -2.27
N PRO A 53 6.41 5.39 -3.07
CA PRO A 53 6.46 4.20 -3.91
C PRO A 53 7.51 4.38 -5.00
N LYS A 54 8.17 3.28 -5.35
CA LYS A 54 9.15 3.27 -6.44
C LYS A 54 8.47 3.31 -7.81
N ASP A 55 7.43 2.54 -7.98
CA ASP A 55 6.70 2.40 -9.23
C ASP A 55 5.21 2.60 -9.02
N ILE A 56 4.59 3.42 -9.86
CA ILE A 56 3.13 3.61 -9.92
C ILE A 56 2.71 3.38 -11.36
N ILE A 57 1.74 2.49 -11.56
CA ILE A 57 1.16 2.19 -12.87
C ILE A 57 -0.34 2.44 -12.82
N ASN A 58 -0.85 3.20 -13.77
CA ASN A 58 -2.28 3.37 -14.00
C ASN A 58 -2.60 2.98 -15.44
N LEU A 59 -3.48 2.02 -15.61
CA LEU A 59 -3.98 1.58 -16.90
C LEU A 59 -5.49 1.76 -16.94
N SER A 60 -6.01 2.17 -18.10
CA SER A 60 -7.46 2.25 -18.31
C SER A 60 -7.80 1.82 -19.73
N LEU A 61 -8.73 0.89 -19.85
CA LEU A 61 -9.31 0.43 -21.10
C LEU A 61 -10.77 0.84 -21.12
N GLY A 62 -11.15 1.54 -22.17
CA GLY A 62 -12.50 2.03 -22.34
C GLY A 62 -13.09 1.66 -23.68
N TYR A 63 -14.41 1.52 -23.69
CA TYR A 63 -15.18 1.31 -24.91
C TYR A 63 -16.46 2.14 -24.91
N ASP A 64 -16.64 2.95 -25.96
CA ASP A 64 -17.78 3.82 -26.14
C ASP A 64 -18.51 3.45 -27.45
N TYR A 65 -19.76 3.02 -27.35
CA TYR A 65 -20.55 2.67 -28.52
C TYR A 65 -22.07 2.85 -28.30
N LYS A 66 -22.73 3.59 -29.16
CA LYS A 66 -24.20 3.74 -29.22
C LYS A 66 -24.88 3.98 -27.86
N GLY A 67 -24.29 4.89 -27.04
CA GLY A 67 -24.83 5.20 -25.70
C GLY A 67 -24.35 4.28 -24.59
N PHE A 68 -23.62 3.22 -24.91
CA PHE A 68 -22.86 2.44 -23.96
C PHE A 68 -21.48 3.06 -23.75
N SER A 69 -21.02 3.12 -22.51
CA SER A 69 -19.66 3.50 -22.12
C SER A 69 -19.19 2.57 -21.01
N GLY A 70 -18.14 1.83 -21.26
CA GLY A 70 -17.50 0.96 -20.28
C GLY A 70 -16.05 1.39 -20.05
N ARG A 71 -15.60 1.35 -18.80
CA ARG A 71 -14.23 1.60 -18.42
C ARG A 71 -13.79 0.54 -17.41
N LEU A 72 -12.65 -0.07 -17.69
CA LEU A 72 -11.92 -0.91 -16.74
C LEU A 72 -10.60 -0.21 -16.43
N SER A 73 -10.35 0.06 -15.18
CA SER A 73 -9.14 0.72 -14.71
C SER A 73 -8.37 -0.21 -13.78
N MET A 74 -7.06 -0.15 -13.86
CA MET A 74 -6.12 -0.83 -12.98
C MET A 74 -5.16 0.19 -12.40
N MET A 75 -4.93 0.13 -11.11
CA MET A 75 -3.91 0.89 -10.39
C MET A 75 -2.97 -0.09 -9.69
N TYR A 76 -1.68 0.08 -9.92
CA TYR A 76 -0.62 -0.63 -9.22
C TYR A 76 0.29 0.36 -8.53
N ILE A 77 0.61 0.11 -7.27
CA ILE A 77 1.59 0.84 -6.47
C ILE A 77 2.57 -0.18 -5.91
N SER A 78 3.86 0.04 -6.11
CA SER A 78 4.89 -0.82 -5.50
C SER A 78 4.92 -0.68 -3.99
N ASP A 79 5.66 -1.55 -3.33
CA ASP A 79 5.90 -1.47 -1.89
C ASP A 79 6.38 -0.07 -1.45
N VAL A 80 5.91 0.37 -0.28
CA VAL A 80 6.20 1.69 0.28
C VAL A 80 6.87 1.54 1.64
N PHE A 81 8.00 2.20 1.81
CA PHE A 81 8.69 2.29 3.10
C PHE A 81 7.97 3.30 3.99
N LYS A 82 7.44 2.86 5.13
CA LYS A 82 6.55 3.66 5.99
C LYS A 82 7.24 4.26 7.20
N THR A 83 8.04 3.46 7.89
CA THR A 83 8.58 3.88 9.18
C THR A 83 10.04 3.48 9.32
N THR A 84 10.87 4.43 9.75
CA THR A 84 12.24 4.16 10.17
C THR A 84 12.26 3.58 11.57
N ASN A 85 13.16 2.64 11.83
CA ASN A 85 13.37 2.14 13.17
C ASN A 85 14.88 2.10 13.48
N PHE A 86 15.22 2.23 14.75
CA PHE A 86 16.60 2.05 15.24
C PHE A 86 17.17 0.70 14.81
N TRP A 87 16.35 -0.35 14.89
CA TRP A 87 16.65 -1.68 14.38
C TRP A 87 16.16 -1.80 12.94
N PRO A 88 17.05 -2.04 11.96
CA PRO A 88 16.64 -2.16 10.54
C PRO A 88 15.56 -3.19 10.32
N GLU A 89 15.55 -4.25 11.12
CA GLU A 89 14.63 -5.39 11.07
C GLU A 89 13.21 -5.01 11.47
N LEU A 90 13.04 -3.94 12.25
CA LEU A 90 11.75 -3.46 12.75
C LEU A 90 11.20 -2.30 11.92
N ARG A 91 11.66 -2.14 10.68
CA ARG A 91 11.14 -1.14 9.76
C ARG A 91 9.82 -1.60 9.18
N GLU A 92 8.89 -0.66 9.10
CA GLU A 92 7.57 -0.92 8.56
C GLU A 92 7.53 -0.61 7.07
N SER A 93 6.89 -1.48 6.31
CA SER A 93 6.64 -1.30 4.88
C SER A 93 5.23 -1.76 4.52
N THR A 94 4.63 -1.07 3.57
CA THR A 94 3.39 -1.53 2.93
C THR A 94 3.76 -2.39 1.73
N ASP A 95 3.08 -3.51 1.55
CA ASP A 95 3.25 -4.37 0.38
C ASP A 95 2.81 -3.67 -0.91
N ALA A 96 3.22 -4.21 -2.03
CA ALA A 96 2.72 -3.78 -3.32
C ALA A 96 1.22 -4.02 -3.43
N TYR A 97 0.51 -3.04 -3.98
CA TYR A 97 -0.94 -3.00 -4.04
C TYR A 97 -1.41 -2.85 -5.48
N GLU A 98 -2.37 -3.67 -5.88
CA GLU A 98 -3.05 -3.50 -7.16
C GLU A 98 -4.56 -3.55 -6.99
N ARG A 99 -5.25 -2.66 -7.69
CA ARG A 99 -6.70 -2.52 -7.63
C ARG A 99 -7.30 -2.38 -9.02
N TYR A 100 -8.44 -3.03 -9.21
CA TYR A 100 -9.24 -2.93 -10.42
C TYR A 100 -10.58 -2.27 -10.13
N ASP A 101 -10.93 -1.31 -10.97
CA ASP A 101 -12.20 -0.57 -10.89
C ASP A 101 -12.95 -0.71 -12.23
N LEU A 102 -14.26 -0.94 -12.16
CA LEU A 102 -15.13 -1.05 -13.33
C LEU A 102 -16.21 0.02 -13.28
N SER A 103 -16.37 0.74 -14.39
CA SER A 103 -17.45 1.71 -14.57
C SER A 103 -18.19 1.43 -15.86
N LEU A 104 -19.49 1.23 -15.75
CA LEU A 104 -20.37 1.00 -16.90
C LEU A 104 -21.49 2.04 -16.89
N LYS A 105 -21.79 2.55 -18.08
CA LYS A 105 -22.88 3.50 -18.30
C LYS A 105 -23.62 3.12 -19.58
N GLN A 106 -24.95 3.11 -19.53
CA GLN A 106 -25.82 2.87 -20.68
C GLN A 106 -26.93 3.90 -20.74
N LYS A 107 -27.01 4.61 -21.86
CA LYS A 107 -28.18 5.43 -22.20
C LYS A 107 -29.30 4.53 -22.69
N LEU A 108 -30.45 4.64 -22.07
CA LEU A 108 -31.65 3.91 -22.47
C LEU A 108 -32.43 4.64 -23.60
N PRO A 109 -33.25 3.93 -24.38
CA PRO A 109 -34.04 4.55 -25.45
C PRO A 109 -35.14 5.49 -24.94
N VAL A 110 -35.36 5.53 -23.62
CA VAL A 110 -36.27 6.46 -22.97
C VAL A 110 -35.54 7.78 -22.69
N LYS A 111 -36.16 8.92 -23.10
CA LYS A 111 -35.55 10.24 -22.93
C LYS A 111 -35.22 10.52 -21.46
N GLY A 112 -33.97 10.84 -21.21
CA GLY A 112 -33.46 11.25 -19.89
C GLY A 112 -33.09 10.11 -18.94
N LEU A 113 -33.23 8.83 -19.38
CA LEU A 113 -32.87 7.69 -18.53
C LEU A 113 -31.50 7.13 -18.90
N GLU A 114 -30.61 7.08 -17.94
CA GLU A 114 -29.27 6.49 -18.03
C GLU A 114 -29.09 5.52 -16.86
N LEU A 115 -28.59 4.33 -17.14
CA LEU A 115 -28.13 3.38 -16.12
C LEU A 115 -26.63 3.51 -15.96
N PHE A 116 -26.15 3.46 -14.73
CA PHE A 116 -24.73 3.35 -14.44
C PHE A 116 -24.46 2.33 -13.34
N LEU A 117 -23.31 1.69 -13.44
CA LEU A 117 -22.77 0.76 -12.45
C LEU A 117 -21.30 1.12 -12.26
N ASN A 118 -20.94 1.39 -11.02
CA ASN A 118 -19.54 1.56 -10.62
C ASN A 118 -19.20 0.54 -9.55
N VAL A 119 -18.12 -0.19 -9.79
CA VAL A 119 -17.57 -1.17 -8.85
C VAL A 119 -16.11 -0.82 -8.64
N SER A 120 -15.74 -0.51 -7.41
CA SER A 120 -14.35 -0.24 -7.02
C SER A 120 -13.79 -1.45 -6.29
N ASN A 121 -12.48 -1.67 -6.44
CA ASN A 121 -11.78 -2.79 -5.82
C ASN A 121 -12.36 -4.16 -6.20
N LEU A 122 -12.51 -4.39 -7.52
CA LEU A 122 -13.12 -5.60 -8.07
C LEU A 122 -12.40 -6.90 -7.68
N ASN A 123 -11.10 -6.81 -7.40
CA ASN A 123 -10.24 -7.93 -6.98
C ASN A 123 -10.10 -8.06 -5.48
N GLU A 124 -10.89 -7.31 -4.69
CA GLU A 124 -10.82 -7.32 -3.22
C GLU A 124 -9.39 -7.09 -2.69
N ALA A 125 -8.65 -6.20 -3.35
CA ALA A 125 -7.29 -5.87 -2.96
C ALA A 125 -7.25 -5.39 -1.51
N ILE A 126 -6.27 -5.91 -0.77
CA ILE A 126 -6.05 -5.61 0.64
C ILE A 126 -4.78 -4.79 0.74
N ASP A 127 -4.82 -3.71 1.50
CA ASP A 127 -3.64 -2.93 1.86
C ASP A 127 -2.99 -3.56 3.09
N VAL A 128 -1.77 -4.07 2.92
CA VAL A 128 -1.05 -4.83 3.95
C VAL A 128 0.17 -4.06 4.40
N ASN A 129 0.15 -3.62 5.64
CA ASN A 129 1.33 -3.08 6.31
C ASN A 129 2.05 -4.19 7.06
N ARG A 130 3.35 -4.30 6.84
CA ARG A 130 4.19 -5.32 7.45
C ARG A 130 5.28 -4.69 8.32
N LEU A 131 5.35 -5.16 9.53
CA LEU A 131 6.48 -4.96 10.43
C LEU A 131 7.38 -6.21 10.32
N ARG A 132 8.63 -6.04 9.89
CA ARG A 132 9.60 -7.13 9.82
C ARG A 132 10.54 -7.07 11.01
N GLY A 133 10.62 -8.15 11.77
CA GLY A 133 11.57 -8.29 12.84
C GLY A 133 12.00 -9.72 13.05
N PHE A 134 13.17 -9.93 13.61
CA PHE A 134 13.60 -11.26 14.04
C PHE A 134 12.85 -11.71 15.28
N ASN A 135 12.41 -12.96 15.26
CA ASN A 135 11.82 -13.58 16.44
C ASN A 135 12.93 -13.80 17.49
N ARG A 136 12.97 -12.96 18.52
CA ARG A 136 13.94 -13.06 19.60
C ARG A 136 13.74 -14.29 20.49
N ALA A 137 12.60 -14.94 20.41
CA ALA A 137 12.36 -16.20 21.10
C ALA A 137 12.93 -17.41 20.35
N ASP A 138 13.30 -17.24 19.09
CA ASP A 138 13.99 -18.25 18.29
C ASP A 138 15.50 -18.14 18.54
N PRO A 139 16.16 -19.16 19.13
CA PRO A 139 17.57 -19.12 19.43
C PRO A 139 18.47 -18.98 18.21
N ASP A 140 18.00 -19.39 17.03
CA ASP A 140 18.76 -19.32 15.78
C ASP A 140 18.49 -18.04 14.99
N PHE A 141 17.55 -17.20 15.41
CA PHE A 141 17.11 -15.96 14.73
C PHE A 141 16.73 -16.17 13.25
N THR A 142 16.22 -17.36 12.94
CA THR A 142 15.85 -17.73 11.55
C THR A 142 14.42 -17.39 11.18
N THR A 143 13.54 -17.20 12.17
CA THR A 143 12.14 -16.85 11.97
C THR A 143 11.95 -15.34 12.05
N GLU A 144 11.21 -14.80 11.08
CA GLU A 144 10.76 -13.40 11.09
C GLU A 144 9.38 -13.29 11.75
N ILE A 145 9.19 -12.24 12.54
CA ILE A 145 7.88 -11.87 13.08
C ILE A 145 7.27 -10.88 12.09
N TYR A 146 6.04 -11.18 11.65
CA TYR A 146 5.24 -10.27 10.84
C TYR A 146 4.03 -9.84 11.64
N ASP A 147 3.83 -8.55 11.74
CA ASP A 147 2.56 -7.97 12.17
C ASP A 147 1.88 -7.38 10.94
N GLU A 148 0.68 -7.88 10.63
CA GLU A 148 -0.08 -7.47 9.46
C GLU A 148 -1.29 -6.65 9.90
N ILE A 149 -1.35 -5.41 9.47
CA ILE A 149 -2.55 -4.59 9.55
C ILE A 149 -3.16 -4.53 8.16
N THR A 150 -4.31 -5.16 7.98
CA THR A 150 -4.98 -5.21 6.68
C THR A 150 -6.18 -4.29 6.61
N SER A 151 -6.33 -3.58 5.51
CA SER A 151 -7.56 -2.85 5.19
C SER A 151 -8.04 -3.23 3.79
N SER A 152 -9.31 -3.60 3.66
CA SER A 152 -9.94 -3.83 2.36
C SER A 152 -11.16 -2.93 2.21
N SER A 153 -11.39 -2.42 1.00
CA SER A 153 -12.60 -1.70 0.67
C SER A 153 -13.13 -2.18 -0.68
N LEU A 154 -14.25 -2.89 -0.67
CA LEU A 154 -15.05 -3.15 -1.87
C LEU A 154 -16.23 -2.17 -1.86
N GLU A 155 -16.27 -1.30 -2.85
CA GLU A 155 -17.38 -0.39 -3.04
C GLU A 155 -18.06 -0.68 -4.38
N ALA A 156 -19.34 -1.00 -4.34
CA ALA A 156 -20.19 -1.09 -5.51
C ALA A 156 -21.34 -0.09 -5.39
N SER A 157 -21.51 0.74 -6.41
CA SER A 157 -22.65 1.63 -6.52
C SER A 157 -23.36 1.41 -7.83
N ALA A 158 -24.67 1.18 -7.77
CA ALA A 158 -25.56 1.16 -8.92
C ALA A 158 -26.65 2.20 -8.68
N GLY A 159 -26.89 3.03 -9.65
CA GLY A 159 -27.90 4.08 -9.55
C GLY A 159 -28.54 4.41 -10.89
N ASP A 160 -29.80 4.67 -10.83
CA ASP A 160 -30.54 5.47 -11.77
C ASP A 160 -30.44 6.94 -11.30
N ARG A 161 -30.60 7.91 -12.16
CA ARG A 161 -30.48 9.35 -11.85
C ARG A 161 -31.56 9.86 -10.83
N LEU A 162 -32.17 8.96 -10.11
CA LEU A 162 -33.04 9.23 -8.98
C LEU A 162 -32.23 8.97 -7.70
N ASP A 163 -31.70 10.03 -7.12
CA ASP A 163 -31.08 10.18 -5.79
C ASP A 163 -31.17 8.95 -4.85
N MET A 164 -30.27 7.98 -5.04
CA MET A 164 -30.03 6.97 -4.03
C MET A 164 -28.65 7.19 -3.41
N VAL A 165 -28.65 7.66 -2.18
CA VAL A 165 -27.45 7.83 -1.35
C VAL A 165 -26.77 6.47 -1.15
N PRO A 166 -25.48 6.31 -1.49
CA PRO A 166 -24.77 5.06 -1.24
C PRO A 166 -24.65 4.80 0.27
N ARG A 167 -25.08 3.63 0.71
CA ARG A 167 -24.77 3.16 2.06
C ARG A 167 -23.33 2.64 2.05
N ASN A 168 -22.46 3.38 2.70
CA ASN A 168 -21.08 2.97 2.96
C ASN A 168 -21.06 1.63 3.69
N ALA A 169 -20.40 0.64 3.10
CA ALA A 169 -20.04 -0.57 3.82
C ALA A 169 -19.09 -0.17 4.96
N ARG A 170 -19.46 -0.52 6.17
CA ARG A 170 -18.64 -0.25 7.36
C ARG A 170 -17.32 -0.99 7.22
N ALA A 171 -16.22 -0.25 7.27
CA ALA A 171 -14.93 -0.82 7.58
C ALA A 171 -15.00 -1.57 8.91
N LYS A 172 -14.76 -2.87 8.91
CA LYS A 172 -14.53 -3.61 10.14
C LYS A 172 -13.07 -3.37 10.52
N SER A 173 -12.85 -2.45 11.45
CA SER A 173 -11.59 -2.42 12.17
C SER A 173 -11.60 -3.63 13.11
N LEU A 174 -10.70 -4.56 12.90
CA LEU A 174 -10.39 -5.58 13.87
C LEU A 174 -9.47 -4.92 14.91
N GLU A 175 -10.04 -4.45 16.01
CA GLU A 175 -9.28 -4.21 17.23
C GLU A 175 -8.75 -5.55 17.73
N GLN A 176 -7.45 -5.70 17.71
CA GLN A 176 -6.81 -6.81 18.43
C GLN A 176 -6.76 -6.44 19.91
N HIS A 177 -7.39 -7.25 20.72
CA HIS A 177 -7.20 -7.25 22.16
C HIS A 177 -5.83 -7.84 22.50
N TYR A 178 -5.13 -7.12 23.37
CA TYR A 178 -3.95 -7.59 24.11
C TYR A 178 -4.29 -8.77 25.02
#